data_25e50138eb37560f14292a48637617bd
#
_entry.id   25e50138eb37560f14292a48637617bd
#
_cell.length_a   1.000
_cell.length_b   1.000
_cell.length_c   1.000
_cell.angle_alpha   90.00
_cell.angle_beta   90.00
_cell.angle_gamma   90.00
#
_symmetry.space_group_name_H-M   'P 1'
#
loop_
_entity.id
_entity.type
_entity.pdbx_description
1 polymer ?
#
loop_
_entity_poly.entity_id
_entity_poly.type
_entity_poly.pdbx_seq_one_letter_code
_entity_poly.pdbx_strand_id
1 'polypeptide(L)'
;MEIVKSGGKVKTGVDVYNANGILLLAGDVFVTTLKPLEIIKQSGINSVPVNTKLHGTLLDGDGNEIRLDSVGMSEPVIISDNADAPEMDPIFPATATNELEVRLVEIEEQRRQARQKHAAAKKCIENVLKNIKETGGQFDYSEVEKTVVDLSEFLIAGQNPFSFLTQEIFSYDEYLYNHSINVCAIGTAVLNQFNQQFSKVVNDHIRGGVSADIYNPFTEDAIQDDSGFTCYYPHEIEDISLGFFLHDIGKTTVADHVLNKKGRLTEEEFNEVKKHSYEYGMKLIAKNHIRNATVKNIVSYHHAPLHAHENNCYPMDVKYTRVPVYTRICKLADIYDAMTSKRCYKEAINPVNVVTRIFRTYAKKDPMLQYILHAFVKSIGIYPPGSIVFLQNGQMAYVLESRGPLVLPFTDEKGSTLKYKPDPVIAESSANGNLYGVDNRRSVKSPKDVYHSLPGYLRNFLAVQN
;
A
#
# COMPACT_ATOMS: atom_id res chain seq x y z
N MET A 1 -26.75 -22.64 13.67
CA MET A 1 -26.37 -23.89 14.37
C MET A 1 -27.45 -24.96 14.33
N GLU A 2 -28.71 -24.61 14.48
CA GLU A 2 -29.81 -25.61 14.45
C GLU A 2 -29.92 -26.35 13.13
N ILE A 3 -29.81 -25.66 12.01
CA ILE A 3 -29.82 -26.27 10.67
C ILE A 3 -28.75 -27.36 10.52
N VAL A 4 -27.53 -27.11 11.01
CA VAL A 4 -26.44 -28.11 10.94
C VAL A 4 -26.65 -29.23 11.93
N LYS A 5 -27.33 -29.00 13.11
CA LYS A 5 -27.70 -30.04 14.06
C LYS A 5 -28.75 -30.99 13.50
N SER A 6 -29.66 -30.49 12.66
CA SER A 6 -30.70 -31.28 12.00
C SER A 6 -30.23 -31.94 10.68
N GLY A 7 -28.93 -31.97 10.42
CA GLY A 7 -28.35 -32.58 9.20
C GLY A 7 -28.28 -31.69 7.97
N GLY A 8 -28.70 -30.44 8.10
CA GLY A 8 -28.64 -29.47 7.03
C GLY A 8 -27.23 -28.89 6.83
N LYS A 9 -27.10 -28.02 5.83
CA LYS A 9 -25.82 -27.42 5.42
C LYS A 9 -25.95 -25.90 5.33
N VAL A 10 -24.88 -25.21 5.70
CA VAL A 10 -24.82 -23.74 5.63
C VAL A 10 -23.61 -23.32 4.79
N LYS A 11 -23.84 -22.44 3.82
CA LYS A 11 -22.81 -21.75 3.06
C LYS A 11 -23.00 -20.26 3.27
N THR A 12 -21.98 -19.57 3.75
CA THR A 12 -22.08 -18.15 4.13
C THR A 12 -22.10 -17.20 2.94
N GLY A 13 -21.44 -17.58 1.83
CA GLY A 13 -21.25 -16.69 0.68
C GLY A 13 -20.26 -15.55 0.94
N VAL A 14 -19.75 -15.40 2.17
CA VAL A 14 -18.74 -14.44 2.58
C VAL A 14 -17.77 -15.09 3.54
N ASP A 15 -16.51 -14.69 3.46
CA ASP A 15 -15.47 -15.16 4.37
C ASP A 15 -15.68 -14.60 5.78
N VAL A 16 -15.43 -15.42 6.78
CA VAL A 16 -15.55 -15.04 8.20
C VAL A 16 -14.18 -15.04 8.84
N TYR A 17 -13.78 -13.89 9.35
CA TYR A 17 -12.47 -13.67 9.99
C TYR A 17 -12.67 -13.35 11.48
N ASN A 18 -11.70 -13.71 12.33
CA ASN A 18 -11.66 -13.25 13.71
C ASN A 18 -11.12 -11.81 13.81
N ALA A 19 -11.12 -11.24 15.03
CA ALA A 19 -10.60 -9.90 15.29
C ALA A 19 -9.10 -9.71 14.90
N ASN A 20 -8.35 -10.80 14.78
CA ASN A 20 -6.93 -10.80 14.39
C ASN A 20 -6.75 -11.02 12.87
N GLY A 21 -7.81 -10.99 12.06
CA GLY A 21 -7.76 -11.19 10.61
C GLY A 21 -7.53 -12.64 10.17
N ILE A 22 -7.68 -13.63 11.06
CA ILE A 22 -7.53 -15.06 10.72
C ILE A 22 -8.84 -15.55 10.12
N LEU A 23 -8.78 -16.18 8.94
CA LEU A 23 -9.94 -16.77 8.29
C LEU A 23 -10.44 -17.96 9.11
N LEU A 24 -11.69 -17.86 9.62
CA LEU A 24 -12.34 -18.91 10.39
C LEU A 24 -13.26 -19.80 9.52
N LEU A 25 -13.83 -19.22 8.47
CA LEU A 25 -14.70 -19.92 7.54
C LEU A 25 -14.65 -19.25 6.16
N ALA A 26 -14.36 -20.02 5.12
CA ALA A 26 -14.43 -19.53 3.75
C ALA A 26 -15.87 -19.51 3.25
N GLY A 27 -16.25 -18.42 2.58
CA GLY A 27 -17.63 -18.15 2.16
C GLY A 27 -18.19 -19.14 1.13
N ASP A 28 -17.34 -19.80 0.38
CA ASP A 28 -17.68 -20.79 -0.66
C ASP A 28 -17.80 -22.23 -0.13
N VAL A 29 -17.50 -22.48 1.14
CA VAL A 29 -17.50 -23.81 1.76
C VAL A 29 -18.82 -24.10 2.48
N PHE A 30 -19.38 -25.29 2.26
CA PHE A 30 -20.52 -25.79 3.02
C PHE A 30 -20.10 -26.29 4.40
N VAL A 31 -20.67 -25.72 5.44
CA VAL A 31 -20.56 -26.17 6.81
C VAL A 31 -21.56 -27.29 7.05
N THR A 32 -21.08 -28.50 7.24
CA THR A 32 -21.89 -29.71 7.47
C THR A 32 -21.76 -30.26 8.89
N THR A 33 -20.86 -29.69 9.70
CA THR A 33 -20.62 -30.08 11.10
C THR A 33 -20.61 -28.88 12.02
N LEU A 34 -20.82 -29.10 13.32
CA LEU A 34 -20.88 -28.01 14.31
C LEU A 34 -19.51 -27.42 14.64
N LYS A 35 -18.43 -28.18 14.47
CA LYS A 35 -17.09 -27.79 14.90
C LYS A 35 -16.61 -26.42 14.34
N PRO A 36 -16.76 -26.09 13.04
CA PRO A 36 -16.41 -24.76 12.54
C PRO A 36 -17.25 -23.64 13.18
N LEU A 37 -18.55 -23.86 13.42
CA LEU A 37 -19.43 -22.87 14.05
C LEU A 37 -19.11 -22.67 15.53
N GLU A 38 -18.64 -23.68 16.22
CA GLU A 38 -18.17 -23.61 17.62
C GLU A 38 -16.87 -22.80 17.72
N ILE A 39 -15.93 -22.98 16.80
CA ILE A 39 -14.70 -22.21 16.72
C ILE A 39 -15.01 -20.72 16.49
N ILE A 40 -15.91 -20.42 15.57
CA ILE A 40 -16.38 -19.04 15.31
C ILE A 40 -16.96 -18.42 16.58
N LYS A 41 -17.82 -19.16 17.30
CA LYS A 41 -18.42 -18.69 18.56
C LYS A 41 -17.36 -18.49 19.67
N GLN A 42 -16.38 -19.37 19.80
CA GLN A 42 -15.26 -19.24 20.74
C GLN A 42 -14.37 -18.05 20.42
N SER A 43 -14.31 -17.62 19.16
CA SER A 43 -13.60 -16.41 18.72
C SER A 43 -14.37 -15.11 18.95
N GLY A 44 -15.49 -15.16 19.72
CA GLY A 44 -16.30 -13.99 20.09
C GLY A 44 -17.32 -13.57 19.04
N ILE A 45 -17.48 -14.31 17.95
CA ILE A 45 -18.46 -14.01 16.89
C ILE A 45 -19.76 -14.74 17.18
N ASN A 46 -20.79 -13.99 17.54
CA ASN A 46 -22.09 -14.53 17.91
C ASN A 46 -23.07 -14.71 16.73
N SER A 47 -22.84 -14.03 15.62
CA SER A 47 -23.63 -14.14 14.40
C SER A 47 -22.71 -14.13 13.16
N VAL A 48 -23.09 -14.92 12.16
CA VAL A 48 -22.39 -15.00 10.88
C VAL A 48 -23.39 -14.65 9.78
N PRO A 49 -23.11 -13.63 8.94
CA PRO A 49 -24.02 -13.29 7.85
C PRO A 49 -24.04 -14.41 6.79
N VAL A 50 -25.23 -14.67 6.23
CA VAL A 50 -25.37 -15.51 5.03
C VAL A 50 -25.80 -14.61 3.89
N ASN A 51 -24.88 -14.38 2.94
CA ASN A 51 -25.11 -13.49 1.81
C ASN A 51 -25.62 -14.29 0.61
N THR A 52 -26.92 -14.29 0.40
CA THR A 52 -27.57 -15.02 -0.72
C THR A 52 -27.20 -14.46 -2.10
N LYS A 53 -26.81 -13.19 -2.19
CA LYS A 53 -26.32 -12.57 -3.44
C LYS A 53 -24.94 -13.06 -3.84
N LEU A 54 -24.13 -13.52 -2.89
CA LEU A 54 -22.80 -14.10 -3.09
C LEU A 54 -22.82 -15.64 -2.94
N HIS A 55 -23.94 -16.27 -3.35
CA HIS A 55 -24.13 -17.71 -3.28
C HIS A 55 -24.13 -18.32 -1.86
N GLY A 56 -24.39 -17.52 -0.83
CA GLY A 56 -24.71 -18.02 0.51
C GLY A 56 -26.04 -18.76 0.49
N THR A 57 -26.09 -19.94 1.09
CA THR A 57 -27.25 -20.82 1.00
C THR A 57 -27.43 -21.60 2.32
N LEU A 58 -28.70 -21.78 2.73
CA LEU A 58 -29.10 -22.62 3.85
C LEU A 58 -29.88 -23.81 3.28
N LEU A 59 -29.43 -25.03 3.54
CA LEU A 59 -30.11 -26.25 3.11
C LEU A 59 -30.58 -27.05 4.33
N ASP A 60 -31.76 -27.61 4.28
CA ASP A 60 -32.25 -28.56 5.28
C ASP A 60 -31.57 -29.93 5.15
N GLY A 61 -31.94 -30.89 6.02
CA GLY A 61 -31.42 -32.26 6.02
C GLY A 61 -31.72 -33.04 4.72
N ASP A 62 -32.76 -32.67 3.99
CA ASP A 62 -33.20 -33.26 2.74
C ASP A 62 -32.61 -32.55 1.51
N GLY A 63 -31.86 -31.45 1.74
CA GLY A 63 -31.17 -30.68 0.70
C GLY A 63 -32.00 -29.58 0.05
N ASN A 64 -33.18 -29.24 0.59
CA ASN A 64 -34.01 -28.14 0.12
C ASN A 64 -33.50 -26.81 0.67
N GLU A 65 -33.61 -25.74 -0.15
CA GLU A 65 -33.19 -24.41 0.25
C GLU A 65 -34.19 -23.78 1.26
N ILE A 66 -33.66 -23.35 2.42
CA ILE A 66 -34.42 -22.65 3.45
C ILE A 66 -34.37 -21.16 3.15
N ARG A 67 -35.49 -20.54 2.83
CA ARG A 67 -35.61 -19.08 2.66
C ARG A 67 -35.63 -18.38 4.00
N LEU A 68 -34.83 -17.33 4.17
CA LEU A 68 -34.68 -16.58 5.43
C LEU A 68 -35.96 -15.87 5.89
N ASP A 69 -36.91 -15.64 4.98
CA ASP A 69 -38.20 -14.98 5.26
C ASP A 69 -39.17 -15.88 6.09
N SER A 70 -38.83 -17.15 6.31
CA SER A 70 -39.66 -18.12 7.03
C SER A 70 -39.23 -18.41 8.47
N VAL A 71 -38.14 -17.81 8.95
CA VAL A 71 -37.67 -17.96 10.32
C VAL A 71 -38.07 -16.72 11.11
N GLY A 72 -39.13 -16.85 11.91
CA GLY A 72 -39.65 -15.77 12.75
C GLY A 72 -38.55 -15.19 13.66
N MET A 73 -38.21 -13.93 13.46
CA MET A 73 -37.41 -13.13 14.39
C MET A 73 -38.37 -12.70 15.52
N SER A 74 -38.08 -13.10 16.75
CA SER A 74 -38.62 -12.45 17.94
C SER A 74 -38.06 -11.04 18.03
N GLU A 75 -38.94 -10.04 17.97
CA GLU A 75 -38.60 -8.63 18.07
C GLU A 75 -37.91 -8.29 19.40
N PRO A 76 -36.90 -7.43 19.41
CA PRO A 76 -36.43 -6.81 20.65
C PRO A 76 -37.43 -5.74 21.08
N VAL A 77 -37.88 -5.81 22.32
CA VAL A 77 -38.78 -4.83 22.98
C VAL A 77 -38.02 -3.50 23.05
N ILE A 78 -38.49 -2.52 22.29
CA ILE A 78 -38.07 -1.11 22.39
C ILE A 78 -39.04 -0.43 23.38
N ILE A 79 -38.49 0.10 24.48
CA ILE A 79 -39.19 1.01 25.37
C ILE A 79 -39.16 2.39 24.69
N SER A 80 -40.35 2.88 24.34
CA SER A 80 -40.59 4.17 23.71
C SER A 80 -40.48 5.31 24.71
N ASP A 81 -39.91 6.44 24.27
CA ASP A 81 -40.46 7.76 24.62
C ASP A 81 -40.20 8.81 23.57
N ASN A 82 -41.32 9.39 23.08
CA ASN A 82 -41.58 10.72 22.48
C ASN A 82 -41.28 10.97 21.00
N ALA A 83 -42.27 10.91 20.24
CA ALA A 83 -43.19 11.79 19.47
C ALA A 83 -42.58 12.89 18.56
N ASP A 84 -43.09 12.84 17.31
CA ASP A 84 -43.23 13.93 16.30
C ASP A 84 -42.03 14.34 15.42
N ALA A 85 -41.89 13.64 14.29
CA ALA A 85 -41.57 14.21 12.98
C ALA A 85 -41.99 13.24 11.85
N PRO A 86 -42.40 13.72 10.67
CA PRO A 86 -43.04 12.88 9.64
C PRO A 86 -42.06 11.96 8.91
N GLU A 87 -42.49 10.73 8.71
CA GLU A 87 -41.84 9.67 7.95
C GLU A 87 -41.67 10.05 6.48
N MET A 88 -40.44 10.01 5.99
CA MET A 88 -40.14 9.82 4.57
C MET A 88 -39.49 8.42 4.41
N ASP A 89 -40.14 7.54 3.66
CA ASP A 89 -39.68 6.19 3.37
C ASP A 89 -38.28 6.20 2.68
N PRO A 90 -37.29 5.44 3.17
CA PRO A 90 -36.04 5.26 2.45
C PRO A 90 -36.14 4.07 1.52
N ILE A 91 -36.12 4.34 0.23
CA ILE A 91 -35.98 3.34 -0.86
C ILE A 91 -34.50 2.97 -1.05
N PHE A 92 -33.85 2.35 -0.08
CA PHE A 92 -32.58 1.66 -0.28
C PHE A 92 -32.33 0.60 0.80
N PRO A 93 -31.72 -0.56 0.48
CA PRO A 93 -31.44 -1.59 1.47
C PRO A 93 -30.32 -1.14 2.42
N ALA A 94 -30.62 -1.04 3.70
CA ALA A 94 -29.80 -0.49 4.77
C ALA A 94 -28.45 -1.22 5.05
N THR A 95 -28.21 -2.38 4.47
CA THR A 95 -27.00 -3.18 4.73
C THR A 95 -25.80 -2.80 3.86
N ALA A 96 -26.00 -2.32 2.64
CA ALA A 96 -24.90 -1.91 1.75
C ALA A 96 -24.32 -0.52 2.12
N THR A 97 -25.14 0.36 2.70
CA THR A 97 -24.75 1.68 3.20
C THR A 97 -23.82 1.59 4.41
N ASN A 98 -24.04 0.65 5.30
CA ASN A 98 -23.28 0.56 6.55
C ASN A 98 -21.82 0.09 6.34
N GLU A 99 -21.57 -0.87 5.44
CA GLU A 99 -20.21 -1.35 5.14
C GLU A 99 -19.36 -0.27 4.43
N LEU A 100 -19.97 0.47 3.50
CA LEU A 100 -19.28 1.55 2.78
C LEU A 100 -19.00 2.73 3.71
N GLU A 101 -19.93 3.10 4.58
CA GLU A 101 -19.74 4.15 5.57
C GLU A 101 -18.64 3.80 6.58
N VAL A 102 -18.63 2.57 7.11
CA VAL A 102 -17.56 2.08 8.00
C VAL A 102 -16.21 2.17 7.29
N ARG A 103 -16.14 1.71 6.04
CA ARG A 103 -14.91 1.76 5.24
C ARG A 103 -14.44 3.21 4.98
N LEU A 104 -15.36 4.14 4.74
CA LEU A 104 -15.02 5.56 4.57
C LEU A 104 -14.48 6.18 5.86
N VAL A 105 -15.05 5.84 7.02
CA VAL A 105 -14.55 6.30 8.33
C VAL A 105 -13.14 5.75 8.59
N GLU A 106 -12.90 4.48 8.31
CA GLU A 106 -11.56 3.88 8.41
C GLU A 106 -10.55 4.57 7.48
N ILE A 107 -10.94 4.87 6.25
CA ILE A 107 -10.12 5.60 5.29
C ILE A 107 -9.78 7.00 5.81
N GLU A 108 -10.74 7.73 6.36
CA GLU A 108 -10.51 9.08 6.92
C GLU A 108 -9.56 9.04 8.12
N GLU A 109 -9.71 8.08 9.01
CA GLU A 109 -8.82 7.93 10.17
C GLU A 109 -7.39 7.57 9.74
N GLN A 110 -7.23 6.61 8.83
CA GLN A 110 -5.92 6.25 8.31
C GLN A 110 -5.24 7.41 7.58
N ARG A 111 -6.01 8.21 6.84
CA ARG A 111 -5.50 9.45 6.22
C ARG A 111 -5.04 10.47 7.25
N ARG A 112 -5.79 10.66 8.33
CA ARG A 112 -5.40 11.55 9.42
C ARG A 112 -4.08 11.13 10.05
N GLN A 113 -3.92 9.83 10.33
CA GLN A 113 -2.67 9.26 10.85
C GLN A 113 -1.53 9.42 9.85
N ALA A 114 -1.75 9.12 8.57
CA ALA A 114 -0.76 9.28 7.51
C ALA A 114 -0.23 10.72 7.43
N ARG A 115 -1.13 11.74 7.52
CA ARG A 115 -0.74 13.15 7.56
C ARG A 115 0.14 13.49 8.75
N GLN A 116 -0.20 12.99 9.94
CA GLN A 116 0.58 13.22 11.14
C GLN A 116 1.98 12.61 11.03
N LYS A 117 2.08 11.36 10.53
CA LYS A 117 3.36 10.68 10.31
C LYS A 117 4.21 11.39 9.27
N HIS A 118 3.60 11.81 8.15
CA HIS A 118 4.29 12.56 7.11
C HIS A 118 4.79 13.92 7.62
N ALA A 119 3.99 14.67 8.36
CA ALA A 119 4.39 15.96 8.93
C ALA A 119 5.54 15.81 9.94
N ALA A 120 5.51 14.78 10.78
CA ALA A 120 6.61 14.47 11.70
C ALA A 120 7.90 14.12 10.94
N ALA A 121 7.82 13.27 9.92
CA ALA A 121 8.96 12.91 9.09
C ALA A 121 9.52 14.11 8.32
N LYS A 122 8.65 15.00 7.83
CA LYS A 122 9.06 16.25 7.16
C LYS A 122 9.85 17.14 8.11
N LYS A 123 9.34 17.38 9.31
CA LYS A 123 10.06 18.16 10.33
C LYS A 123 11.40 17.56 10.68
N CYS A 124 11.46 16.24 10.81
CA CYS A 124 12.70 15.52 11.11
C CYS A 124 13.74 15.74 10.00
N ILE A 125 13.41 15.51 8.73
CA ILE A 125 14.37 15.69 7.63
C ILE A 125 14.79 17.15 7.44
N GLU A 126 13.90 18.11 7.66
CA GLU A 126 14.24 19.54 7.68
C GLU A 126 15.28 19.85 8.75
N ASN A 127 15.11 19.34 9.97
CA ASN A 127 16.07 19.47 11.07
C ASN A 127 17.43 18.84 10.69
N VAL A 128 17.43 17.64 10.13
CA VAL A 128 18.65 16.95 9.68
C VAL A 128 19.41 17.80 8.67
N LEU A 129 18.76 18.28 7.62
CA LEU A 129 19.41 19.05 6.57
C LEU A 129 19.91 20.42 7.07
N LYS A 130 19.15 21.07 7.97
CA LYS A 130 19.56 22.29 8.63
C LYS A 130 20.78 22.06 9.51
N ASN A 131 20.77 21.06 10.38
CA ASN A 131 21.86 20.74 11.29
C ASN A 131 23.14 20.38 10.51
N ILE A 132 23.06 19.60 9.43
CA ILE A 132 24.21 19.31 8.56
C ILE A 132 24.86 20.59 8.02
N LYS A 133 24.05 21.56 7.55
CA LYS A 133 24.56 22.83 7.03
C LYS A 133 25.19 23.68 8.14
N GLU A 134 24.59 23.75 9.31
CA GLU A 134 25.07 24.59 10.43
C GLU A 134 26.29 24.00 11.13
N THR A 135 26.37 22.68 11.28
CA THR A 135 27.45 21.98 12.03
C THR A 135 28.57 21.48 11.11
N GLY A 136 28.36 21.60 9.78
CA GLY A 136 29.27 21.00 8.79
C GLY A 136 29.16 19.48 8.75
N GLY A 137 27.98 18.89 9.09
CA GLY A 137 27.70 17.49 8.84
C GLY A 137 27.19 16.65 10.03
N GLN A 138 26.95 17.23 11.20
CA GLN A 138 26.35 16.51 12.34
C GLN A 138 24.84 16.71 12.37
N PHE A 139 24.09 15.69 12.81
CA PHE A 139 22.65 15.72 13.02
C PHE A 139 22.25 14.74 14.15
N ASP A 140 21.04 14.89 14.67
CA ASP A 140 20.50 13.98 15.68
C ASP A 140 20.00 12.68 15.02
N TYR A 141 20.85 11.65 15.07
CA TYR A 141 20.52 10.34 14.52
C TYR A 141 19.40 9.63 15.31
N SER A 142 19.30 9.86 16.62
CA SER A 142 18.27 9.24 17.47
C SER A 142 16.87 9.78 17.13
N GLU A 143 16.74 11.09 16.81
CA GLU A 143 15.49 11.67 16.32
C GLU A 143 15.06 11.02 14.98
N VAL A 144 16.03 10.82 14.09
CA VAL A 144 15.77 10.16 12.78
C VAL A 144 15.31 8.72 12.98
N GLU A 145 16.03 7.95 13.79
CA GLU A 145 15.71 6.55 14.10
C GLU A 145 14.29 6.42 14.64
N LYS A 146 13.94 7.19 15.67
CA LYS A 146 12.60 7.19 16.26
C LYS A 146 11.51 7.55 15.25
N THR A 147 11.75 8.56 14.42
CA THR A 147 10.78 9.00 13.41
C THR A 147 10.55 7.95 12.33
N VAL A 148 11.62 7.29 11.88
CA VAL A 148 11.53 6.25 10.85
C VAL A 148 10.89 4.98 11.39
N VAL A 149 11.21 4.56 12.63
CA VAL A 149 10.54 3.42 13.29
C VAL A 149 9.04 3.67 13.36
N ASP A 150 8.61 4.84 13.86
CA ASP A 150 7.21 5.22 13.96
C ASP A 150 6.48 5.25 12.60
N LEU A 151 7.17 5.68 11.53
CA LEU A 151 6.64 5.64 10.15
C LEU A 151 6.57 4.20 9.61
N SER A 152 7.59 3.38 9.86
CA SER A 152 7.65 2.00 9.39
C SER A 152 6.60 1.11 10.06
N GLU A 153 6.39 1.26 11.38
CA GLU A 153 5.32 0.59 12.11
C GLU A 153 3.94 0.91 11.52
N PHE A 154 3.67 2.19 11.24
CA PHE A 154 2.43 2.60 10.58
C PHE A 154 2.26 1.93 9.21
N LEU A 155 3.34 1.83 8.42
CA LEU A 155 3.30 1.21 7.08
C LEU A 155 3.11 -0.30 7.11
N ILE A 156 3.52 -0.96 8.20
CA ILE A 156 3.42 -2.42 8.36
C ILE A 156 2.07 -2.83 8.97
N ALA A 157 1.52 -2.03 9.89
CA ALA A 157 0.37 -2.40 10.72
C ALA A 157 -0.99 -2.39 10.01
N GLY A 158 -1.15 -1.73 8.85
CA GLY A 158 -2.46 -1.49 8.23
C GLY A 158 -2.73 -2.28 6.95
N GLN A 159 -4.00 -2.40 6.60
CA GLN A 159 -4.41 -2.84 5.26
C GLN A 159 -4.16 -1.72 4.24
N ASN A 160 -2.90 -1.59 3.76
CA ASN A 160 -2.46 -0.63 2.77
C ASN A 160 -2.35 0.84 3.24
N PRO A 161 -1.70 1.13 4.38
CA PRO A 161 -1.49 2.51 4.86
C PRO A 161 -0.65 3.35 3.88
N PHE A 162 0.12 2.71 3.01
CA PHE A 162 0.83 3.35 1.91
C PHE A 162 -0.11 4.15 0.98
N SER A 163 -1.32 3.65 0.71
CA SER A 163 -2.32 4.36 -0.11
C SER A 163 -2.65 5.74 0.42
N PHE A 164 -2.63 5.91 1.74
CA PHE A 164 -2.96 7.19 2.37
C PHE A 164 -1.78 8.14 2.41
N LEU A 165 -0.55 7.62 2.54
CA LEU A 165 0.66 8.41 2.40
C LEU A 165 0.88 8.93 0.98
N THR A 166 0.47 8.20 -0.06
CA THR A 166 0.63 8.65 -1.45
C THR A 166 -0.12 9.93 -1.76
N GLN A 167 -1.21 10.23 -1.05
CA GLN A 167 -1.95 11.47 -1.24
C GLN A 167 -1.15 12.69 -0.74
N GLU A 168 -0.37 12.53 0.32
CA GLU A 168 0.52 13.56 0.85
C GLU A 168 1.80 13.67 0.01
N ILE A 169 2.29 12.53 -0.53
CA ILE A 169 3.46 12.44 -1.41
C ILE A 169 3.30 13.28 -2.69
N PHE A 170 2.07 13.38 -3.23
CA PHE A 170 1.79 14.15 -4.45
C PHE A 170 1.43 15.61 -4.19
N SER A 171 1.48 16.11 -2.96
CA SER A 171 1.29 17.51 -2.66
C SER A 171 2.47 18.37 -3.15
N TYR A 172 2.17 19.52 -3.72
CA TYR A 172 2.95 20.21 -4.77
C TYR A 172 4.18 21.00 -4.34
N ASP A 173 4.51 21.15 -3.05
CA ASP A 173 5.60 22.04 -2.63
C ASP A 173 6.72 21.32 -1.86
N GLU A 174 7.97 21.71 -2.12
CA GLU A 174 9.21 21.31 -1.43
C GLU A 174 9.74 19.89 -1.74
N TYR A 175 10.09 19.66 -3.00
CA TYR A 175 10.63 18.40 -3.53
C TYR A 175 11.75 17.76 -2.69
N LEU A 176 12.70 18.55 -2.16
CA LEU A 176 13.91 17.99 -1.53
C LEU A 176 13.60 17.24 -0.23
N TYR A 177 12.66 17.74 0.57
CA TYR A 177 12.28 17.15 1.85
C TYR A 177 11.35 15.95 1.65
N ASN A 178 10.39 16.10 0.75
CA ASN A 178 9.42 15.05 0.47
C ASN A 178 10.05 13.81 -0.15
N HIS A 179 11.11 13.95 -0.95
CA HIS A 179 11.78 12.84 -1.62
C HIS A 179 12.28 11.74 -0.65
N SER A 180 13.00 12.12 0.40
CA SER A 180 13.48 11.16 1.41
C SER A 180 12.35 10.41 2.11
N ILE A 181 11.26 11.12 2.43
CA ILE A 181 10.07 10.54 3.06
C ILE A 181 9.37 9.60 2.08
N ASN A 182 9.22 10.02 0.84
CA ASN A 182 8.56 9.25 -0.22
C ASN A 182 9.30 7.96 -0.51
N VAL A 183 10.62 8.03 -0.69
CA VAL A 183 11.45 6.83 -0.94
C VAL A 183 11.43 5.90 0.27
N CYS A 184 11.45 6.44 1.50
CA CYS A 184 11.28 5.64 2.70
C CYS A 184 9.92 4.93 2.72
N ALA A 185 8.84 5.66 2.50
CA ALA A 185 7.49 5.09 2.55
C ALA A 185 7.25 4.04 1.45
N ILE A 186 7.62 4.37 0.20
CA ILE A 186 7.51 3.46 -0.94
C ILE A 186 8.39 2.23 -0.72
N GLY A 187 9.66 2.43 -0.37
CA GLY A 187 10.62 1.36 -0.16
C GLY A 187 10.19 0.41 0.95
N THR A 188 9.73 0.94 2.09
CA THR A 188 9.24 0.13 3.23
C THR A 188 7.99 -0.67 2.87
N ALA A 189 7.02 -0.07 2.17
CA ALA A 189 5.83 -0.79 1.72
C ALA A 189 6.18 -1.93 0.75
N VAL A 190 7.07 -1.67 -0.22
CA VAL A 190 7.55 -2.69 -1.18
C VAL A 190 8.35 -3.78 -0.46
N LEU A 191 9.22 -3.40 0.48
CA LEU A 191 10.01 -4.34 1.28
C LEU A 191 9.11 -5.27 2.10
N ASN A 192 8.12 -4.73 2.79
CA ASN A 192 7.17 -5.52 3.57
C ASN A 192 6.39 -6.50 2.69
N GLN A 193 5.91 -6.05 1.53
CA GLN A 193 5.21 -6.90 0.58
C GLN A 193 6.13 -7.98 -0.02
N PHE A 194 7.39 -7.63 -0.33
CA PHE A 194 8.41 -8.59 -0.75
C PHE A 194 8.68 -9.62 0.33
N ASN A 195 8.88 -9.17 1.58
CA ASN A 195 9.14 -10.03 2.72
C ASN A 195 8.04 -11.08 2.91
N GLN A 196 6.78 -10.64 2.90
CA GLN A 196 5.63 -11.55 3.02
C GLN A 196 5.55 -12.57 1.89
N GLN A 197 5.68 -12.12 0.63
CA GLN A 197 5.56 -13.00 -0.54
C GLN A 197 6.71 -13.98 -0.64
N PHE A 198 7.94 -13.52 -0.47
CA PHE A 198 9.13 -14.35 -0.60
C PHE A 198 9.21 -15.37 0.54
N SER A 199 8.95 -14.94 1.77
CA SER A 199 8.89 -15.85 2.93
C SER A 199 7.83 -16.94 2.74
N LYS A 200 6.64 -16.56 2.22
CA LYS A 200 5.60 -17.53 1.91
C LYS A 200 6.05 -18.57 0.87
N VAL A 201 6.63 -18.12 -0.25
CA VAL A 201 7.10 -19.05 -1.31
C VAL A 201 8.15 -20.02 -0.77
N VAL A 202 9.08 -19.54 0.05
CA VAL A 202 10.11 -20.40 0.67
C VAL A 202 9.47 -21.40 1.65
N ASN A 203 8.55 -20.93 2.50
CA ASN A 203 7.85 -21.80 3.45
C ASN A 203 7.00 -22.87 2.74
N ASP A 204 6.27 -22.47 1.69
CA ASP A 204 5.47 -23.41 0.90
C ASP A 204 6.38 -24.46 0.23
N HIS A 205 7.56 -24.06 -0.27
CA HIS A 205 8.55 -24.99 -0.84
C HIS A 205 9.13 -25.93 0.21
N ILE A 206 9.51 -25.42 1.38
CA ILE A 206 10.02 -26.25 2.48
C ILE A 206 8.97 -27.27 2.93
N ARG A 207 7.71 -26.87 3.10
CA ARG A 207 6.61 -27.74 3.48
C ARG A 207 6.24 -28.74 2.39
N GLY A 208 6.24 -28.33 1.13
CA GLY A 208 5.96 -29.20 -0.03
C GLY A 208 7.11 -30.16 -0.39
N GLY A 209 8.35 -29.84 0.02
CA GLY A 209 9.52 -30.70 -0.15
C GLY A 209 9.62 -31.85 0.85
N VAL A 210 8.86 -31.80 1.94
CA VAL A 210 8.70 -32.93 2.87
C VAL A 210 7.70 -33.90 2.24
N SER A 211 8.20 -34.94 1.58
CA SER A 211 7.37 -36.01 1.01
C SER A 211 6.39 -36.51 2.06
N ALA A 212 5.11 -36.64 1.69
CA ALA A 212 4.06 -37.20 2.57
C ALA A 212 4.34 -38.63 3.06
N ASP A 213 5.38 -39.27 2.54
CA ASP A 213 5.82 -40.63 2.91
C ASP A 213 6.68 -40.69 4.18
N ILE A 214 7.12 -39.53 4.71
CA ILE A 214 7.83 -39.50 6.00
C ILE A 214 6.83 -39.05 7.06
N TYR A 215 5.88 -39.89 7.39
CA TYR A 215 5.08 -39.74 8.62
C TYR A 215 6.04 -39.91 9.82
N ASN A 216 6.41 -38.76 10.41
CA ASN A 216 7.15 -38.76 11.66
C ASN A 216 6.16 -38.54 12.81
N PRO A 217 5.82 -39.56 13.61
CA PRO A 217 4.86 -39.42 14.71
C PRO A 217 5.32 -38.54 15.85
N PHE A 218 6.56 -38.03 15.81
CA PHE A 218 7.12 -37.11 16.81
C PHE A 218 6.97 -35.64 16.41
N THR A 219 6.33 -35.31 15.28
CA THR A 219 6.23 -33.92 14.80
C THR A 219 4.87 -33.25 15.06
N GLU A 220 3.85 -34.00 15.55
CA GLU A 220 2.57 -33.37 15.88
C GLU A 220 2.66 -32.34 17.02
N ASP A 221 3.59 -32.50 17.97
CA ASP A 221 3.82 -31.55 19.07
C ASP A 221 4.92 -30.50 18.77
N ALA A 222 5.71 -30.69 17.71
CA ALA A 222 6.82 -29.80 17.37
C ALA A 222 6.45 -28.70 16.35
N ILE A 223 5.26 -28.76 15.74
CA ILE A 223 4.81 -27.81 14.70
C ILE A 223 3.90 -26.70 15.28
N GLN A 224 3.90 -26.49 16.60
CA GLN A 224 3.34 -25.30 17.21
C GLN A 224 4.34 -24.15 17.31
N ASP A 225 5.57 -24.34 16.85
CA ASP A 225 6.51 -23.24 16.71
C ASP A 225 6.24 -22.55 15.36
N ASP A 226 5.70 -21.33 15.42
CA ASP A 226 5.35 -20.45 14.32
C ASP A 226 6.62 -19.88 13.61
N SER A 227 7.77 -20.53 13.81
CA SER A 227 9.09 -20.17 13.28
C SER A 227 9.28 -20.64 11.83
N GLY A 228 8.36 -20.23 10.93
CA GLY A 228 8.60 -20.30 9.50
C GLY A 228 9.76 -19.40 9.08
N PHE A 229 10.37 -19.68 7.92
CA PHE A 229 11.36 -18.80 7.32
C PHE A 229 10.78 -17.37 7.15
N THR A 230 11.53 -16.39 7.63
CA THR A 230 11.26 -14.95 7.44
C THR A 230 12.49 -14.33 6.79
N CYS A 231 12.30 -13.68 5.64
CA CYS A 231 13.41 -13.08 4.90
C CYS A 231 14.04 -11.89 5.66
N TYR A 232 13.19 -11.05 6.23
CA TYR A 232 13.61 -9.91 7.08
C TYR A 232 12.76 -9.85 8.35
N TYR A 233 13.40 -9.78 9.50
CA TYR A 233 12.74 -9.57 10.78
C TYR A 233 12.30 -8.10 10.94
N PRO A 234 11.35 -7.79 11.85
CA PRO A 234 10.85 -6.41 12.05
C PRO A 234 11.96 -5.38 12.26
N HIS A 235 12.95 -5.66 13.13
CA HIS A 235 14.09 -4.76 13.39
C HIS A 235 14.98 -4.55 12.15
N GLU A 236 15.09 -5.55 11.27
CA GLU A 236 15.83 -5.39 10.00
C GLU A 236 15.06 -4.52 9.01
N ILE A 237 13.72 -4.61 9.00
CA ILE A 237 12.87 -3.73 8.18
C ILE A 237 13.00 -2.27 8.65
N GLU A 238 13.06 -2.03 9.95
CA GLU A 238 13.32 -0.71 10.54
C GLU A 238 14.68 -0.15 10.08
N ASP A 239 15.74 -0.94 10.21
CA ASP A 239 17.08 -0.60 9.76
C ASP A 239 17.15 -0.30 8.26
N ILE A 240 16.44 -1.08 7.44
CA ILE A 240 16.37 -0.87 6.00
C ILE A 240 15.60 0.41 5.70
N SER A 241 14.48 0.66 6.40
CA SER A 241 13.68 1.87 6.24
C SER A 241 14.47 3.13 6.59
N LEU A 242 15.31 3.05 7.61
CA LEU A 242 16.25 4.11 7.97
C LEU A 242 17.27 4.38 6.85
N GLY A 243 17.77 3.32 6.22
CA GLY A 243 18.60 3.45 5.03
C GLY A 243 17.87 4.14 3.87
N PHE A 244 16.60 3.81 3.64
CA PHE A 244 15.78 4.48 2.61
C PHE A 244 15.59 5.96 2.91
N PHE A 245 15.35 6.32 4.16
CA PHE A 245 15.18 7.71 4.58
C PHE A 245 16.46 8.55 4.37
N LEU A 246 17.63 7.95 4.60
CA LEU A 246 18.93 8.61 4.53
C LEU A 246 19.67 8.43 3.20
N HIS A 247 19.09 7.71 2.20
CA HIS A 247 19.82 7.31 0.99
C HIS A 247 20.53 8.47 0.27
N ASP A 248 19.89 9.61 0.26
CA ASP A 248 20.31 10.84 -0.46
C ASP A 248 20.94 11.90 0.44
N ILE A 249 21.27 11.59 1.69
CA ILE A 249 21.78 12.56 2.67
C ILE A 249 23.03 13.30 2.16
N GLY A 250 23.85 12.63 1.35
CA GLY A 250 25.07 13.22 0.76
C GLY A 250 24.81 14.35 -0.24
N LYS A 251 23.57 14.51 -0.75
CA LYS A 251 23.22 15.64 -1.62
C LYS A 251 23.38 16.98 -0.92
N THR A 252 23.33 17.02 0.43
CA THR A 252 23.57 18.24 1.20
C THR A 252 24.99 18.80 1.05
N THR A 253 25.94 18.00 0.59
CA THR A 253 27.32 18.38 0.37
C THR A 253 27.57 18.87 -1.05
N VAL A 254 26.68 18.55 -2.00
CA VAL A 254 26.76 19.01 -3.37
C VAL A 254 26.34 20.49 -3.45
N ALA A 255 27.06 21.28 -4.23
CA ALA A 255 26.80 22.72 -4.35
C ALA A 255 25.37 23.02 -4.87
N ASP A 256 24.67 23.94 -4.22
CA ASP A 256 23.27 24.28 -4.52
C ASP A 256 23.04 24.70 -5.98
N HIS A 257 24.01 25.40 -6.61
CA HIS A 257 23.90 25.81 -8.01
C HIS A 257 23.95 24.63 -9.00
N VAL A 258 24.54 23.50 -8.60
CA VAL A 258 24.57 22.26 -9.39
C VAL A 258 23.26 21.49 -9.19
N LEU A 259 22.80 21.32 -7.93
CA LEU A 259 21.58 20.59 -7.62
C LEU A 259 20.34 21.25 -8.21
N ASN A 260 20.29 22.59 -8.20
CA ASN A 260 19.12 23.39 -8.63
C ASN A 260 19.27 23.93 -10.06
N LYS A 261 20.22 23.42 -10.86
CA LYS A 261 20.44 23.87 -12.22
C LYS A 261 19.22 23.64 -13.11
N LYS A 262 18.71 24.71 -13.74
CA LYS A 262 17.56 24.65 -14.67
C LYS A 262 17.94 24.13 -16.06
N GLY A 263 18.76 23.09 -16.16
CA GLY A 263 19.22 22.57 -17.45
C GLY A 263 19.93 21.26 -17.29
N ARG A 264 20.52 20.78 -18.38
CA ARG A 264 21.35 19.58 -18.31
C ARG A 264 22.64 19.88 -17.55
N LEU A 265 23.05 18.98 -16.67
CA LEU A 265 24.36 19.01 -16.03
C LEU A 265 25.45 18.74 -17.06
N THR A 266 26.61 19.38 -16.92
CA THR A 266 27.81 18.97 -17.63
C THR A 266 28.30 17.61 -17.12
N GLU A 267 29.25 17.01 -17.77
CA GLU A 267 29.82 15.72 -17.34
C GLU A 267 30.50 15.86 -15.97
N GLU A 268 31.21 16.95 -15.76
CA GLU A 268 31.89 17.28 -14.50
C GLU A 268 30.88 17.49 -13.37
N GLU A 269 29.81 18.27 -13.60
CA GLU A 269 28.74 18.49 -12.65
C GLU A 269 28.01 17.18 -12.33
N PHE A 270 27.76 16.35 -13.34
CA PHE A 270 27.13 15.05 -13.12
C PHE A 270 28.02 14.10 -12.32
N ASN A 271 29.32 14.09 -12.59
CA ASN A 271 30.29 13.31 -11.81
C ASN A 271 30.37 13.80 -10.36
N GLU A 272 30.24 15.11 -10.13
CA GLU A 272 30.16 15.68 -8.78
C GLU A 272 28.89 15.21 -8.05
N VAL A 273 27.73 15.26 -8.72
CA VAL A 273 26.47 14.77 -8.14
C VAL A 273 26.56 13.28 -7.79
N LYS A 274 27.17 12.42 -8.61
CA LYS A 274 27.30 10.99 -8.31
C LYS A 274 27.99 10.70 -6.97
N LYS A 275 28.87 11.57 -6.51
CA LYS A 275 29.59 11.43 -5.24
C LYS A 275 28.67 11.49 -4.02
N HIS A 276 27.41 11.98 -4.17
CA HIS A 276 26.50 12.09 -3.03
C HIS A 276 26.27 10.74 -2.34
N SER A 277 26.28 9.62 -3.08
CA SER A 277 26.08 8.29 -2.52
C SER A 277 27.36 7.75 -1.85
N TYR A 278 28.33 7.33 -2.66
CA TYR A 278 29.48 6.55 -2.20
C TYR A 278 30.59 7.38 -1.51
N GLU A 279 30.62 8.70 -1.66
CA GLU A 279 31.63 9.55 -1.03
C GLU A 279 31.03 10.47 0.03
N TYR A 280 30.15 11.40 -0.35
CA TYR A 280 29.62 12.41 0.57
C TYR A 280 28.65 11.81 1.60
N GLY A 281 27.76 10.95 1.16
CA GLY A 281 26.85 10.21 2.06
C GLY A 281 27.64 9.39 3.07
N MET A 282 28.66 8.67 2.63
CA MET A 282 29.50 7.87 3.53
C MET A 282 30.32 8.71 4.50
N LYS A 283 30.79 9.90 4.11
CA LYS A 283 31.45 10.84 5.02
C LYS A 283 30.48 11.31 6.13
N LEU A 284 29.24 11.62 5.78
CA LEU A 284 28.22 12.02 6.75
C LEU A 284 27.83 10.86 7.67
N ILE A 285 27.64 9.66 7.16
CA ILE A 285 27.38 8.44 7.93
C ILE A 285 28.51 8.19 8.95
N ALA A 286 29.76 8.31 8.52
CA ALA A 286 30.92 8.14 9.40
C ALA A 286 30.99 9.23 10.48
N LYS A 287 30.74 10.50 10.10
CA LYS A 287 30.77 11.65 11.02
C LYS A 287 29.72 11.56 12.13
N ASN A 288 28.57 10.95 11.85
CA ASN A 288 27.50 10.71 12.82
C ASN A 288 27.58 9.34 13.50
N HIS A 289 28.73 8.65 13.37
CA HIS A 289 29.00 7.36 13.99
C HIS A 289 27.98 6.26 13.70
N ILE A 290 27.29 6.34 12.56
CA ILE A 290 26.28 5.35 12.14
C ILE A 290 27.01 4.06 11.74
N ARG A 291 26.87 3.02 12.56
CA ARG A 291 27.56 1.73 12.36
C ARG A 291 26.75 0.72 11.56
N ASN A 292 25.45 0.95 11.42
CA ASN A 292 24.51 0.05 10.73
C ASN A 292 24.98 -0.26 9.31
N ALA A 293 25.25 -1.53 9.01
CA ALA A 293 25.75 -1.97 7.71
C ALA A 293 24.69 -1.83 6.61
N THR A 294 23.41 -2.01 6.94
CA THR A 294 22.29 -1.89 6.01
C THR A 294 22.12 -0.46 5.53
N VAL A 295 22.16 0.51 6.45
CA VAL A 295 22.12 1.94 6.12
C VAL A 295 23.30 2.31 5.21
N LYS A 296 24.53 1.86 5.56
CA LYS A 296 25.73 2.09 4.72
C LYS A 296 25.58 1.53 3.30
N ASN A 297 25.08 0.30 3.18
CA ASN A 297 24.87 -0.34 1.89
C ASN A 297 23.86 0.43 1.03
N ILE A 298 22.75 0.88 1.63
CA ILE A 298 21.73 1.64 0.89
C ILE A 298 22.30 2.98 0.44
N VAL A 299 22.90 3.76 1.35
CA VAL A 299 23.49 5.05 1.03
C VAL A 299 24.55 4.92 -0.07
N SER A 300 25.43 3.91 0.00
CA SER A 300 26.50 3.73 -0.99
C SER A 300 26.01 3.24 -2.36
N TYR A 301 24.98 2.38 -2.39
CA TYR A 301 24.69 1.56 -3.57
C TYR A 301 23.27 1.73 -4.13
N HIS A 302 22.46 2.68 -3.66
CA HIS A 302 21.10 2.87 -4.19
C HIS A 302 21.06 3.24 -5.70
N HIS A 303 22.17 3.62 -6.30
CA HIS A 303 22.31 3.79 -7.75
C HIS A 303 23.04 2.63 -8.45
N ALA A 304 23.38 1.57 -7.73
CA ALA A 304 24.02 0.39 -8.31
C ALA A 304 23.12 -0.34 -9.31
N PRO A 305 23.66 -1.19 -10.21
CA PRO A 305 22.87 -1.86 -11.23
C PRO A 305 21.85 -2.84 -10.65
N LEU A 306 20.64 -2.87 -11.21
CA LEU A 306 19.56 -3.81 -10.88
C LEU A 306 19.71 -5.15 -11.62
N HIS A 307 20.34 -5.12 -12.80
CA HIS A 307 20.54 -6.30 -13.66
C HIS A 307 21.83 -6.17 -14.46
N ALA A 308 22.25 -7.26 -15.09
CA ALA A 308 23.38 -7.23 -16.03
C ALA A 308 23.12 -6.21 -17.16
N HIS A 309 24.15 -5.49 -17.56
CA HIS A 309 24.10 -4.51 -18.65
C HIS A 309 23.21 -3.27 -18.41
N GLU A 310 22.85 -2.96 -17.17
CA GLU A 310 22.22 -1.69 -16.86
C GLU A 310 23.27 -0.56 -16.94
N ASN A 311 23.00 0.45 -17.78
CA ASN A 311 23.88 1.58 -17.99
C ASN A 311 23.63 2.72 -16.99
N ASN A 312 24.59 3.63 -16.88
CA ASN A 312 24.53 4.85 -16.05
C ASN A 312 24.36 4.57 -14.54
N CYS A 313 24.84 3.42 -14.08
CA CYS A 313 24.88 3.07 -12.66
C CYS A 313 26.19 3.51 -12.01
N TYR A 314 26.16 3.72 -10.70
CA TYR A 314 27.35 4.03 -9.92
C TYR A 314 27.19 3.54 -8.47
N PRO A 315 28.32 3.23 -7.79
CA PRO A 315 29.68 3.15 -8.32
C PRO A 315 29.83 2.10 -9.43
N MET A 316 30.77 2.32 -10.35
CA MET A 316 30.89 1.59 -11.63
C MET A 316 31.30 0.12 -11.51
N ASP A 317 32.00 -0.25 -10.44
CA ASP A 317 32.65 -1.54 -10.22
C ASP A 317 31.81 -2.55 -9.43
N VAL A 318 30.56 -2.21 -9.13
CA VAL A 318 29.66 -3.08 -8.37
C VAL A 318 28.90 -4.03 -9.30
N LYS A 319 29.11 -5.32 -9.09
CA LYS A 319 28.33 -6.36 -9.79
C LYS A 319 26.89 -6.39 -9.24
N TYR A 320 25.90 -6.35 -10.12
CA TYR A 320 24.47 -6.39 -9.73
C TYR A 320 24.12 -7.57 -8.80
N THR A 321 24.80 -8.72 -8.95
CA THR A 321 24.57 -9.91 -8.10
C THR A 321 25.00 -9.72 -6.64
N ARG A 322 25.81 -8.70 -6.34
CA ARG A 322 26.25 -8.34 -4.98
C ARG A 322 25.39 -7.25 -4.35
N VAL A 323 24.50 -6.62 -5.13
CA VAL A 323 23.60 -5.57 -4.62
C VAL A 323 22.47 -6.24 -3.82
N PRO A 324 22.33 -5.94 -2.52
CA PRO A 324 21.27 -6.51 -1.69
C PRO A 324 19.87 -6.18 -2.23
N VAL A 325 18.90 -7.05 -1.95
CA VAL A 325 17.51 -6.88 -2.40
C VAL A 325 16.93 -5.55 -1.93
N TYR A 326 17.13 -5.19 -0.67
CA TYR A 326 16.66 -3.92 -0.12
C TYR A 326 17.26 -2.70 -0.83
N THR A 327 18.50 -2.74 -1.25
CA THR A 327 19.12 -1.66 -2.03
C THR A 327 18.52 -1.54 -3.43
N ARG A 328 18.17 -2.67 -4.07
CA ARG A 328 17.44 -2.68 -5.34
C ARG A 328 16.03 -2.11 -5.19
N ILE A 329 15.36 -2.39 -4.07
CA ILE A 329 14.05 -1.81 -3.71
C ILE A 329 14.19 -0.30 -3.55
N CYS A 330 15.23 0.19 -2.86
CA CYS A 330 15.50 1.62 -2.71
C CYS A 330 15.60 2.31 -4.08
N LYS A 331 16.40 1.75 -5.01
CA LYS A 331 16.55 2.30 -6.36
C LYS A 331 15.23 2.37 -7.12
N LEU A 332 14.38 1.35 -7.03
CA LEU A 332 13.06 1.37 -7.68
C LEU A 332 12.13 2.42 -7.06
N ALA A 333 12.16 2.58 -5.74
CA ALA A 333 11.40 3.60 -5.03
C ALA A 333 11.85 5.01 -5.43
N ASP A 334 13.17 5.25 -5.50
CA ASP A 334 13.76 6.51 -5.97
C ASP A 334 13.36 6.82 -7.43
N ILE A 335 13.48 5.85 -8.34
CA ILE A 335 13.05 6.01 -9.74
C ILE A 335 11.56 6.36 -9.81
N TYR A 336 10.71 5.69 -9.02
CA TYR A 336 9.27 5.95 -9.03
C TYR A 336 8.97 7.36 -8.51
N ASP A 337 9.51 7.75 -7.36
CA ASP A 337 9.30 9.09 -6.82
C ASP A 337 9.86 10.16 -7.76
N ALA A 338 11.07 9.96 -8.30
CA ALA A 338 11.66 10.88 -9.27
C ALA A 338 10.83 11.09 -10.55
N MET A 339 9.98 10.14 -10.91
CA MET A 339 9.10 10.24 -12.08
C MET A 339 7.71 10.77 -11.75
N THR A 340 7.19 10.50 -10.54
CA THR A 340 5.85 10.92 -10.12
C THR A 340 5.83 12.27 -9.44
N SER A 341 6.96 12.72 -8.91
CA SER A 341 7.10 14.05 -8.28
C SER A 341 7.43 15.14 -9.28
N LYS A 342 6.86 16.34 -9.06
CA LYS A 342 7.20 17.53 -9.85
C LYS A 342 8.57 18.05 -9.43
N ARG A 343 9.40 18.40 -10.40
CA ARG A 343 10.69 19.05 -10.19
C ARG A 343 10.74 20.39 -10.91
N CYS A 344 11.62 21.29 -10.50
CA CYS A 344 11.76 22.62 -11.10
C CYS A 344 12.00 22.60 -12.63
N TYR A 345 12.46 21.46 -13.16
CA TYR A 345 12.79 21.27 -14.59
C TYR A 345 11.99 20.15 -15.26
N LYS A 346 11.06 19.48 -14.53
CA LYS A 346 10.32 18.32 -15.07
C LYS A 346 8.92 18.24 -14.48
N GLU A 347 7.93 18.09 -15.35
CA GLU A 347 6.55 17.79 -14.93
C GLU A 347 6.44 16.36 -14.39
N ALA A 348 5.55 16.17 -13.42
CA ALA A 348 5.22 14.87 -12.87
C ALA A 348 4.53 13.98 -13.93
N ILE A 349 4.91 12.71 -13.96
CA ILE A 349 4.28 11.70 -14.84
C ILE A 349 3.19 11.01 -14.02
N ASN A 350 2.06 10.72 -14.68
CA ASN A 350 0.99 9.98 -14.03
C ASN A 350 1.49 8.66 -13.43
N PRO A 351 1.18 8.35 -12.17
CA PRO A 351 1.66 7.15 -11.47
C PRO A 351 1.40 5.84 -12.22
N VAL A 352 0.24 5.68 -12.88
CA VAL A 352 -0.08 4.48 -13.69
C VAL A 352 0.93 4.28 -14.82
N ASN A 353 1.29 5.38 -15.51
CA ASN A 353 2.27 5.35 -16.58
C ASN A 353 3.66 5.02 -16.05
N VAL A 354 4.00 5.49 -14.84
CA VAL A 354 5.29 5.21 -14.21
C VAL A 354 5.40 3.74 -13.83
N VAL A 355 4.38 3.17 -13.18
CA VAL A 355 4.33 1.72 -12.86
C VAL A 355 4.50 0.89 -14.12
N THR A 356 3.74 1.22 -15.18
CA THR A 356 3.84 0.52 -16.47
C THR A 356 5.24 0.62 -17.07
N ARG A 357 5.86 1.80 -17.01
CA ARG A 357 7.21 2.04 -17.54
C ARG A 357 8.26 1.27 -16.76
N ILE A 358 8.23 1.29 -15.43
CA ILE A 358 9.14 0.52 -14.57
C ILE A 358 9.02 -0.97 -14.89
N PHE A 359 7.80 -1.48 -14.93
CA PHE A 359 7.57 -2.88 -15.25
C PHE A 359 8.12 -3.26 -16.63
N ARG A 360 7.83 -2.49 -17.68
CA ARG A 360 8.35 -2.74 -19.04
C ARG A 360 9.88 -2.67 -19.12
N THR A 361 10.50 -1.78 -18.35
CA THR A 361 11.96 -1.60 -18.37
C THR A 361 12.67 -2.76 -17.70
N TYR A 362 12.15 -3.26 -16.59
CA TYR A 362 12.87 -4.18 -15.72
C TYR A 362 12.32 -5.62 -15.73
N ALA A 363 11.11 -5.86 -16.29
CA ALA A 363 10.57 -7.21 -16.39
C ALA A 363 11.50 -8.13 -17.21
N LYS A 364 11.62 -9.38 -16.78
CA LYS A 364 12.42 -10.44 -17.42
C LYS A 364 13.93 -10.17 -17.49
N LYS A 365 14.44 -9.20 -16.72
CA LYS A 365 15.89 -8.87 -16.71
C LYS A 365 16.67 -9.73 -15.72
N ASP A 366 16.08 -10.04 -14.57
CA ASP A 366 16.70 -10.84 -13.51
C ASP A 366 15.60 -11.55 -12.69
N PRO A 367 15.78 -12.83 -12.28
CA PRO A 367 14.75 -13.56 -11.53
C PRO A 367 14.37 -12.92 -10.20
N MET A 368 15.34 -12.46 -9.41
CA MET A 368 15.07 -11.79 -8.14
C MET A 368 14.34 -10.46 -8.35
N LEU A 369 14.69 -9.74 -9.42
CA LEU A 369 14.02 -8.50 -9.78
C LEU A 369 12.53 -8.72 -10.12
N GLN A 370 12.13 -9.91 -10.61
CA GLN A 370 10.72 -10.23 -10.82
C GLN A 370 9.94 -10.25 -9.50
N TYR A 371 10.49 -10.85 -8.44
CA TYR A 371 9.85 -10.84 -7.12
C TYR A 371 9.72 -9.41 -6.57
N ILE A 372 10.78 -8.60 -6.74
CA ILE A 372 10.75 -7.19 -6.33
C ILE A 372 9.70 -6.41 -7.12
N LEU A 373 9.60 -6.59 -8.44
CA LEU A 373 8.60 -5.92 -9.28
C LEU A 373 7.18 -6.36 -8.95
N HIS A 374 6.97 -7.64 -8.63
CA HIS A 374 5.67 -8.12 -8.15
C HIS A 374 5.27 -7.46 -6.83
N ALA A 375 6.20 -7.40 -5.86
CA ALA A 375 5.97 -6.70 -4.60
C ALA A 375 5.70 -5.22 -4.83
N PHE A 376 6.45 -4.57 -5.73
CA PHE A 376 6.28 -3.18 -6.10
C PHE A 376 4.88 -2.90 -6.66
N VAL A 377 4.45 -3.66 -7.68
CA VAL A 377 3.12 -3.49 -8.29
C VAL A 377 2.01 -3.77 -7.26
N LYS A 378 2.20 -4.75 -6.38
CA LYS A 378 1.20 -5.11 -5.37
C LYS A 378 1.09 -4.06 -4.26
N SER A 379 2.21 -3.41 -3.89
CA SER A 379 2.23 -2.35 -2.88
C SER A 379 1.64 -1.05 -3.40
N ILE A 380 2.06 -0.62 -4.59
CA ILE A 380 1.64 0.65 -5.19
C ILE A 380 0.27 0.52 -5.84
N GLY A 381 -0.04 -0.66 -6.39
CA GLY A 381 -1.23 -0.94 -7.17
C GLY A 381 -1.08 -0.56 -8.65
N ILE A 382 -1.95 -1.12 -9.49
CA ILE A 382 -2.00 -0.80 -10.93
C ILE A 382 -2.51 0.63 -11.12
N TYR A 383 -3.46 1.04 -10.28
CA TYR A 383 -4.04 2.38 -10.24
C TYR A 383 -3.72 3.00 -8.87
N PRO A 384 -2.55 3.62 -8.70
CA PRO A 384 -2.19 4.21 -7.41
C PRO A 384 -3.18 5.31 -6.99
N PRO A 385 -3.43 5.47 -5.69
CA PRO A 385 -4.23 6.58 -5.18
C PRO A 385 -3.71 7.92 -5.69
N GLY A 386 -4.62 8.85 -5.97
CA GLY A 386 -4.28 10.12 -6.62
C GLY A 386 -4.25 10.07 -8.15
N SER A 387 -4.29 8.89 -8.76
CA SER A 387 -4.41 8.76 -10.22
C SER A 387 -5.80 9.15 -10.70
N ILE A 388 -5.88 9.65 -11.94
CA ILE A 388 -7.15 9.84 -12.62
C ILE A 388 -7.30 8.76 -13.69
N VAL A 389 -8.39 8.04 -13.59
CA VAL A 389 -8.78 7.01 -14.53
C VAL A 389 -10.06 7.42 -15.27
N PHE A 390 -10.25 6.86 -16.46
CA PHE A 390 -11.52 6.92 -17.15
C PHE A 390 -12.30 5.64 -16.87
N LEU A 391 -13.57 5.78 -16.58
CA LEU A 391 -14.50 4.66 -16.46
C LEU A 391 -15.11 4.33 -17.82
N GLN A 392 -15.61 3.11 -17.98
CA GLN A 392 -16.20 2.65 -19.24
C GLN A 392 -17.45 3.41 -19.65
N ASN A 393 -18.17 3.99 -18.68
CA ASN A 393 -19.29 4.89 -18.93
C ASN A 393 -18.86 6.30 -19.39
N GLY A 394 -17.55 6.56 -19.53
CA GLY A 394 -17.00 7.85 -19.97
C GLY A 394 -16.65 8.84 -18.87
N GLN A 395 -17.04 8.59 -17.63
CA GLN A 395 -16.71 9.46 -16.49
C GLN A 395 -15.21 9.46 -16.20
N MET A 396 -14.70 10.57 -15.70
CA MET A 396 -13.40 10.64 -15.04
C MET A 396 -13.57 10.41 -13.55
N ALA A 397 -12.67 9.60 -12.97
CA ALA A 397 -12.70 9.26 -11.56
C ALA A 397 -11.32 9.38 -10.92
N TYR A 398 -11.31 9.84 -9.68
CA TYR A 398 -10.13 9.94 -8.84
C TYR A 398 -9.96 8.66 -8.02
N VAL A 399 -8.79 8.04 -8.06
CA VAL A 399 -8.51 6.80 -7.32
C VAL A 399 -8.28 7.15 -5.85
N LEU A 400 -9.14 6.63 -4.97
CA LEU A 400 -9.03 6.76 -3.53
C LEU A 400 -8.17 5.64 -2.92
N GLU A 401 -8.34 4.42 -3.45
CA GLU A 401 -7.64 3.23 -2.98
C GLU A 401 -7.35 2.29 -4.15
N SER A 402 -6.15 1.68 -4.16
CA SER A 402 -5.71 0.79 -5.26
C SER A 402 -6.40 -0.56 -5.30
N ARG A 403 -6.88 -1.06 -4.15
CA ARG A 403 -7.56 -2.36 -4.08
C ARG A 403 -9.01 -2.24 -4.52
N GLY A 404 -9.34 -3.00 -5.56
CA GLY A 404 -10.66 -3.12 -6.09
C GLY A 404 -11.16 -2.07 -7.04
N PRO A 405 -10.32 -1.17 -7.69
CA PRO A 405 -9.91 0.08 -7.07
C PRO A 405 -11.14 0.89 -6.65
N LEU A 406 -11.10 1.50 -5.45
CA LEU A 406 -12.15 2.43 -5.01
C LEU A 406 -11.89 3.78 -5.65
N VAL A 407 -12.86 4.28 -6.39
CA VAL A 407 -12.72 5.54 -7.15
C VAL A 407 -13.87 6.50 -6.86
N LEU A 408 -13.60 7.80 -6.95
CA LEU A 408 -14.59 8.86 -6.82
C LEU A 408 -14.81 9.49 -8.20
N PRO A 409 -15.92 9.20 -8.90
CA PRO A 409 -16.26 9.88 -10.15
C PRO A 409 -16.43 11.38 -9.90
N PHE A 410 -15.86 12.24 -10.72
CA PHE A 410 -15.99 13.69 -10.56
C PHE A 410 -16.51 14.39 -11.82
N THR A 411 -16.78 13.63 -12.86
CA THR A 411 -17.49 14.13 -14.06
C THR A 411 -18.73 13.30 -14.33
N ASP A 412 -19.64 13.88 -15.10
CA ASP A 412 -20.70 13.11 -15.75
C ASP A 412 -20.16 12.29 -16.96
N GLU A 413 -21.00 11.50 -17.61
CA GLU A 413 -20.64 10.68 -18.76
C GLU A 413 -20.21 11.52 -19.99
N LYS A 414 -20.60 12.80 -20.03
CA LYS A 414 -20.22 13.76 -21.07
C LYS A 414 -18.91 14.49 -20.77
N GLY A 415 -18.31 14.21 -19.58
CA GLY A 415 -17.05 14.82 -19.14
C GLY A 415 -17.20 16.16 -18.43
N SER A 416 -18.43 16.60 -18.12
CA SER A 416 -18.67 17.83 -17.35
C SER A 416 -18.44 17.60 -15.87
N THR A 417 -17.76 18.53 -15.19
CA THR A 417 -17.45 18.39 -13.76
C THR A 417 -18.71 18.42 -12.89
N LEU A 418 -18.86 17.46 -12.00
CA LEU A 418 -19.96 17.39 -11.04
C LEU A 418 -19.85 18.51 -9.99
N LYS A 419 -20.97 19.16 -9.69
CA LYS A 419 -21.04 20.25 -8.69
C LYS A 419 -21.14 19.72 -7.25
N TYR A 420 -21.51 18.47 -7.07
CA TYR A 420 -21.68 17.81 -5.78
C TYR A 420 -20.67 16.65 -5.65
N LYS A 421 -20.36 16.26 -4.43
CA LYS A 421 -19.50 15.07 -4.16
C LYS A 421 -20.36 13.83 -4.35
N PRO A 422 -20.07 12.98 -5.35
CA PRO A 422 -20.77 11.72 -5.53
C PRO A 422 -20.25 10.67 -4.53
N ASP A 423 -20.96 9.55 -4.42
CA ASP A 423 -20.48 8.41 -3.67
C ASP A 423 -19.32 7.73 -4.39
N PRO A 424 -18.32 7.20 -3.63
CA PRO A 424 -17.28 6.38 -4.19
C PRO A 424 -17.85 5.08 -4.78
N VAL A 425 -17.25 4.60 -5.86
CA VAL A 425 -17.62 3.36 -6.53
C VAL A 425 -16.43 2.43 -6.67
N ILE A 426 -16.67 1.12 -6.63
CA ILE A 426 -15.64 0.12 -6.90
C ILE A 426 -15.57 -0.08 -8.42
N ALA A 427 -14.40 0.26 -9.01
CA ALA A 427 -14.16 0.12 -10.43
C ALA A 427 -13.58 -1.26 -10.74
N GLU A 428 -14.41 -2.29 -10.69
CA GLU A 428 -14.02 -3.66 -11.03
C GLU A 428 -13.76 -3.85 -12.52
N SER A 429 -12.83 -4.75 -12.84
CA SER A 429 -12.57 -5.14 -14.23
C SER A 429 -13.79 -5.83 -14.84
N SER A 430 -14.21 -5.38 -16.00
CA SER A 430 -15.50 -5.64 -16.63
C SER A 430 -15.67 -7.03 -17.25
N ALA A 431 -15.52 -8.09 -16.50
CA ALA A 431 -15.99 -9.40 -16.98
C ALA A 431 -17.53 -9.50 -17.07
N ASN A 432 -18.27 -8.61 -16.39
CA ASN A 432 -19.74 -8.70 -16.24
C ASN A 432 -20.51 -7.44 -16.70
N GLY A 433 -19.99 -6.65 -17.64
CA GLY A 433 -20.72 -5.47 -18.15
C GLY A 433 -20.86 -4.33 -17.15
N ASN A 434 -20.00 -4.25 -16.14
CA ASN A 434 -19.99 -3.18 -15.14
C ASN A 434 -19.53 -1.87 -15.79
N LEU A 435 -20.42 -0.90 -15.90
CA LEU A 435 -20.18 0.44 -16.49
C LEU A 435 -19.09 1.23 -15.73
N TYR A 436 -18.78 0.85 -14.49
CA TYR A 436 -17.75 1.48 -13.66
C TYR A 436 -16.36 0.83 -13.80
N GLY A 437 -16.18 -0.14 -14.71
CA GLY A 437 -14.85 -0.67 -15.00
C GLY A 437 -13.90 0.41 -15.54
N VAL A 438 -12.59 0.32 -15.24
CA VAL A 438 -11.60 1.26 -15.78
C VAL A 438 -11.42 1.05 -17.29
N ASP A 439 -11.54 2.13 -18.08
CA ASP A 439 -11.27 2.10 -19.52
C ASP A 439 -9.77 2.29 -19.81
N ASN A 440 -9.07 1.18 -19.96
CA ASN A 440 -7.63 1.14 -20.23
C ASN A 440 -7.23 1.66 -21.62
N ARG A 441 -8.19 1.95 -22.50
CA ARG A 441 -7.94 2.47 -23.87
C ARG A 441 -7.73 3.97 -23.87
N ARG A 442 -8.19 4.67 -22.84
CA ARG A 442 -8.03 6.13 -22.72
C ARG A 442 -6.74 6.47 -22.00
N SER A 443 -5.99 7.44 -22.55
CA SER A 443 -4.79 7.95 -21.88
C SER A 443 -5.16 8.68 -20.59
N VAL A 444 -4.45 8.36 -19.53
CA VAL A 444 -4.61 8.98 -18.22
C VAL A 444 -4.00 10.39 -18.27
N LYS A 445 -4.67 11.38 -17.68
CA LYS A 445 -4.16 12.77 -17.65
C LYS A 445 -3.00 12.90 -16.64
N SER A 446 -2.17 13.92 -16.83
CA SER A 446 -1.12 14.23 -15.87
C SER A 446 -1.70 14.77 -14.56
N PRO A 447 -1.03 14.62 -13.41
CA PRO A 447 -1.49 15.19 -12.15
C PRO A 447 -1.74 16.70 -12.21
N LYS A 448 -0.98 17.41 -13.05
CA LYS A 448 -1.15 18.86 -13.26
C LYS A 448 -2.48 19.19 -13.94
N ASP A 449 -2.82 18.48 -15.00
CA ASP A 449 -4.09 18.69 -15.72
C ASP A 449 -5.28 18.40 -14.82
N VAL A 450 -5.11 17.40 -13.96
CA VAL A 450 -6.10 16.95 -12.99
C VAL A 450 -6.35 17.99 -11.91
N TYR A 451 -5.29 18.54 -11.30
CA TYR A 451 -5.44 19.48 -10.20
C TYR A 451 -6.28 20.70 -10.57
N HIS A 452 -6.07 21.24 -11.77
CA HIS A 452 -6.85 22.40 -12.28
C HIS A 452 -8.28 22.01 -12.70
N SER A 453 -8.51 20.76 -13.05
CA SER A 453 -9.81 20.24 -13.50
C SER A 453 -10.64 19.65 -12.36
N LEU A 454 -10.05 19.44 -11.17
CA LEU A 454 -10.74 18.86 -10.03
C LEU A 454 -11.77 19.84 -9.45
N PRO A 455 -13.00 19.36 -9.12
CA PRO A 455 -13.99 20.17 -8.44
C PRO A 455 -13.50 20.61 -7.05
N GLY A 456 -14.08 21.72 -6.53
CA GLY A 456 -13.68 22.29 -5.25
C GLY A 456 -13.70 21.31 -4.08
N TYR A 457 -14.70 20.43 -4.02
CA TYR A 457 -14.78 19.39 -2.97
C TYR A 457 -13.62 18.38 -3.03
N LEU A 458 -13.10 18.06 -4.23
CA LEU A 458 -11.91 17.21 -4.35
C LEU A 458 -10.63 17.99 -4.05
N ARG A 459 -10.53 19.25 -4.44
CA ARG A 459 -9.39 20.09 -4.06
C ARG A 459 -9.30 20.28 -2.55
N ASN A 460 -10.43 20.52 -1.88
CA ASN A 460 -10.49 20.60 -0.41
C ASN A 460 -10.20 19.28 0.27
N PHE A 461 -10.56 18.17 -0.35
CA PHE A 461 -10.24 16.82 0.11
C PHE A 461 -8.73 16.53 -0.02
N LEU A 462 -8.06 17.15 -1.00
CA LEU A 462 -6.64 17.02 -1.28
C LEU A 462 -5.81 18.16 -0.67
N ALA A 463 -6.42 19.33 -0.45
CA ALA A 463 -5.74 20.46 0.15
C ALA A 463 -5.45 20.14 1.63
N VAL A 464 -4.18 20.22 1.99
CA VAL A 464 -3.78 20.44 3.38
C VAL A 464 -4.46 21.73 3.82
N GLN A 465 -5.29 21.67 4.84
CA GLN A 465 -5.69 22.89 5.54
C GLN A 465 -4.40 23.44 6.13
N ASN A 466 -3.92 24.55 5.51
CA ASN A 466 -2.85 25.37 6.04
C ASN A 466 -3.19 25.90 7.44
#